data_9b34422dbbc9b55dc808fad4513d57dc
#
_entry.id   9b34422dbbc9b55dc808fad4513d57dc
#
_cell.length_a   1.000
_cell.length_b   1.000
_cell.length_c   1.000
_cell.angle_alpha   90.00
_cell.angle_beta   90.00
_cell.angle_gamma   90.00
#
_symmetry.space_group_name_H-M   'P 1'
#
loop_
_entity.id
_entity.type
_entity.pdbx_description
1 polymer ?
#
loop_
_entity_poly.entity_id
_entity_poly.type
_entity_poly.pdbx_seq_one_letter_code
_entity_poly.pdbx_strand_id
1 'polypeptide(L)'
;MNLWEPILAMIMALTSFTIKPNPKAPTADAALVYAVDDADVVVHVDLQPTLIDNYPTWQKLADDPLIKQNAELAAGLRTVQTQVEGGRAMVKNLIGIDLTADLTSLTGFARMRGAGVPDFVVVVRGKFAADLPQRLVQPMGGKPETIDGRVAGATPDGMLIGLTKDGTLLAGQRDLVAPRLADAWKPAPRAKGSAWAQIATVLDQRPFFVLASKPSAAAATALAAQVNASFGRDLIAQHQLAIVSASATGVGWVYQAKDAAFAARIKLASEGWIELMRAAHIAPRGLVELAVAALPSYAGTSPELDDAIKHKDKILAAVDELTGDGKFTATVTQKGNLVTVITKGRRLSDVLPVGVVGLGVASAVLLGAKPKAATVSPRPPMMQPPARPSTPKPTPRPAPRPAPTPAPTR
;
A
#
# COMPACT_ATOMS: atom_id res chain seq x y z
N MET A 1 -30.78 -14.59 5.44
CA MET A 1 -29.42 -14.13 5.86
C MET A 1 -29.43 -12.61 5.76
N ASN A 2 -29.41 -11.93 6.92
CA ASN A 2 -29.45 -10.46 6.98
C ASN A 2 -28.17 -9.89 6.38
N LEU A 3 -28.23 -9.40 5.15
CA LEU A 3 -27.09 -8.76 4.47
C LEU A 3 -26.63 -7.46 5.12
N TRP A 4 -27.47 -6.86 5.97
CA TRP A 4 -27.21 -5.57 6.61
C TRP A 4 -26.25 -5.66 7.82
N GLU A 5 -26.35 -6.71 8.60
CA GLU A 5 -25.50 -6.87 9.80
C GLU A 5 -24.01 -6.96 9.48
N PRO A 6 -23.55 -7.77 8.51
CA PRO A 6 -22.12 -7.80 8.17
C PRO A 6 -21.64 -6.50 7.53
N ILE A 7 -22.50 -5.80 6.76
CA ILE A 7 -22.15 -4.48 6.22
C ILE A 7 -22.00 -3.46 7.33
N LEU A 8 -22.97 -3.41 8.27
CA LEU A 8 -22.94 -2.51 9.42
C LEU A 8 -21.73 -2.78 10.32
N ALA A 9 -21.44 -4.06 10.58
CA ALA A 9 -20.29 -4.48 11.38
C ALA A 9 -18.95 -4.10 10.72
N MET A 10 -18.83 -4.28 9.41
CA MET A 10 -17.64 -3.88 8.66
C MET A 10 -17.44 -2.35 8.67
N ILE A 11 -18.53 -1.61 8.55
CA ILE A 11 -18.56 -0.15 8.62
C ILE A 11 -18.10 0.35 9.99
N MET A 12 -18.70 -0.18 11.07
CA MET A 12 -18.33 0.20 12.43
C MET A 12 -16.90 -0.23 12.77
N ALA A 13 -16.44 -1.36 12.24
CA ALA A 13 -15.06 -1.78 12.36
C ALA A 13 -14.09 -0.78 11.71
N LEU A 14 -14.41 -0.30 10.51
CA LEU A 14 -13.59 0.70 9.82
C LEU A 14 -13.60 2.06 10.51
N THR A 15 -14.70 2.43 11.17
CA THR A 15 -14.81 3.69 11.92
C THR A 15 -14.14 3.65 13.30
N SER A 16 -13.89 2.46 13.85
CA SER A 16 -13.18 2.29 15.12
C SER A 16 -11.67 2.56 15.03
N PHE A 17 -11.10 2.58 13.81
CA PHE A 17 -9.71 2.95 13.59
C PHE A 17 -9.54 4.46 13.68
N THR A 18 -9.02 4.93 14.81
CA THR A 18 -8.70 6.34 15.01
C THR A 18 -7.23 6.59 14.73
N ILE A 19 -6.95 7.50 13.78
CA ILE A 19 -5.58 7.93 13.52
C ILE A 19 -5.28 9.09 14.47
N LYS A 20 -4.31 8.88 15.36
CA LYS A 20 -3.83 9.90 16.30
C LYS A 20 -2.59 10.58 15.76
N PRO A 21 -2.40 11.90 15.99
CA PRO A 21 -1.16 12.56 15.66
C PRO A 21 0.02 11.90 16.40
N ASN A 22 1.10 11.61 15.70
CA ASN A 22 2.32 11.12 16.31
C ASN A 22 3.30 12.29 16.56
N PRO A 23 3.46 12.79 17.79
CA PRO A 23 4.40 13.88 18.09
C PRO A 23 5.86 13.46 17.90
N LYS A 24 6.15 12.16 17.85
CA LYS A 24 7.49 11.58 17.65
C LYS A 24 7.75 11.20 16.19
N ALA A 25 6.81 11.49 15.26
CA ALA A 25 7.04 11.27 13.84
C ALA A 25 8.33 11.95 13.38
N PRO A 26 9.09 11.34 12.47
CA PRO A 26 10.33 11.92 11.99
C PRO A 26 10.06 13.28 11.32
N THR A 27 10.94 14.25 11.57
CA THR A 27 10.95 15.52 10.83
C THR A 27 11.34 15.28 9.38
N ALA A 28 11.13 16.27 8.52
CA ALA A 28 11.58 16.20 7.13
C ALA A 28 13.07 15.92 7.01
N ASP A 29 13.89 16.52 7.87
CA ASP A 29 15.33 16.28 7.89
C ASP A 29 15.66 14.83 8.20
N ALA A 30 15.02 14.26 9.19
CA ALA A 30 15.20 12.85 9.52
C ALA A 30 14.68 11.94 8.40
N ALA A 31 13.48 12.17 7.87
CA ALA A 31 12.89 11.34 6.81
C ALA A 31 13.72 11.36 5.51
N LEU A 32 14.33 12.50 5.18
CA LEU A 32 15.02 12.73 3.92
C LEU A 32 16.56 12.70 4.04
N VAL A 33 17.13 12.34 5.20
CA VAL A 33 18.60 12.32 5.40
C VAL A 33 19.31 11.41 4.39
N TYR A 34 18.69 10.31 4.01
CA TYR A 34 19.22 9.34 3.04
C TYR A 34 18.57 9.44 1.66
N ALA A 35 18.00 10.61 1.33
CA ALA A 35 17.33 10.82 0.05
C ALA A 35 18.26 10.54 -1.14
N VAL A 36 17.65 10.08 -2.24
CA VAL A 36 18.28 9.98 -3.55
C VAL A 36 17.89 11.23 -4.32
N ASP A 37 18.86 12.11 -4.64
CA ASP A 37 18.61 13.45 -5.18
C ASP A 37 17.80 13.44 -6.48
N ASP A 38 18.06 12.45 -7.33
CA ASP A 38 17.40 12.23 -8.58
C ASP A 38 16.26 11.19 -8.50
N ALA A 39 15.74 10.92 -7.29
CA ALA A 39 14.56 10.06 -7.14
C ALA A 39 13.35 10.68 -7.82
N ASP A 40 12.64 9.85 -8.58
CA ASP A 40 11.38 10.18 -9.23
C ASP A 40 10.17 10.00 -8.33
N VAL A 41 10.29 9.09 -7.34
CA VAL A 41 9.22 8.76 -6.38
C VAL A 41 9.78 8.72 -4.97
N VAL A 42 9.01 9.28 -4.04
CA VAL A 42 9.26 9.21 -2.59
C VAL A 42 8.00 8.70 -1.92
N VAL A 43 8.17 7.69 -1.07
CA VAL A 43 7.10 7.17 -0.21
C VAL A 43 7.57 7.28 1.24
N HIS A 44 6.74 7.84 2.10
CA HIS A 44 6.99 7.84 3.54
C HIS A 44 5.78 7.31 4.30
N VAL A 45 6.01 6.42 5.27
CA VAL A 45 5.00 5.86 6.14
C VAL A 45 5.47 5.94 7.58
N ASP A 46 4.72 6.63 8.41
CA ASP A 46 4.86 6.55 9.87
C ASP A 46 4.02 5.37 10.37
N LEU A 47 4.68 4.36 10.91
CA LEU A 47 4.05 3.12 11.32
C LEU A 47 3.34 3.22 12.67
N GLN A 48 3.70 4.22 13.50
CA GLN A 48 3.11 4.38 14.82
C GLN A 48 1.58 4.58 14.75
N PRO A 49 1.05 5.61 14.07
CA PRO A 49 -0.39 5.83 14.02
C PRO A 49 -1.15 4.86 13.11
N THR A 50 -0.48 4.26 12.14
CA THR A 50 -1.13 3.40 11.15
C THR A 50 -1.22 1.95 11.61
N LEU A 51 -0.10 1.38 12.02
CA LEU A 51 0.01 -0.03 12.38
C LEU A 51 0.00 -0.23 13.90
N ILE A 52 0.90 0.46 14.62
CA ILE A 52 1.20 0.13 16.01
C ILE A 52 0.03 0.49 16.94
N ASP A 53 -0.49 1.72 16.84
CA ASP A 53 -1.57 2.21 17.69
C ASP A 53 -2.91 1.51 17.41
N ASN A 54 -3.13 1.05 16.17
CA ASN A 54 -4.36 0.38 15.76
C ASN A 54 -4.30 -1.15 15.90
N TYR A 55 -3.12 -1.71 16.14
CA TYR A 55 -2.96 -3.16 16.25
C TYR A 55 -3.80 -3.81 17.39
N PRO A 56 -3.87 -3.22 18.60
CA PRO A 56 -4.75 -3.75 19.65
C PRO A 56 -6.24 -3.74 19.27
N THR A 57 -6.68 -2.72 18.51
CA THR A 57 -8.05 -2.65 18.00
C THR A 57 -8.30 -3.75 16.96
N TRP A 58 -7.35 -3.94 16.05
CA TRP A 58 -7.38 -5.03 15.08
C TRP A 58 -7.49 -6.41 15.76
N GLN A 59 -6.69 -6.68 16.79
CA GLN A 59 -6.71 -7.95 17.49
C GLN A 59 -8.06 -8.26 18.14
N LYS A 60 -8.81 -7.24 18.58
CA LYS A 60 -10.12 -7.38 19.23
C LYS A 60 -11.29 -7.31 18.26
N LEU A 61 -11.04 -7.03 16.98
CA LEU A 61 -12.10 -6.77 16.01
C LEU A 61 -13.07 -7.94 15.84
N ALA A 62 -12.56 -9.18 15.81
CA ALA A 62 -13.40 -10.37 15.70
C ALA A 62 -14.25 -10.62 16.97
N ASP A 63 -13.94 -9.95 18.07
CA ASP A 63 -14.65 -10.04 19.34
C ASP A 63 -15.65 -8.90 19.56
N ASP A 64 -15.73 -7.96 18.61
CA ASP A 64 -16.75 -6.91 18.61
C ASP A 64 -18.15 -7.53 18.66
N PRO A 65 -19.07 -7.04 19.52
CA PRO A 65 -20.41 -7.59 19.65
C PRO A 65 -21.19 -7.67 18.36
N LEU A 66 -21.03 -6.68 17.45
CA LEU A 66 -21.72 -6.65 16.18
C LEU A 66 -21.14 -7.68 15.19
N ILE A 67 -19.82 -7.87 15.20
CA ILE A 67 -19.16 -8.86 14.36
C ILE A 67 -19.49 -10.28 14.86
N LYS A 68 -19.56 -10.48 16.17
CA LYS A 68 -19.93 -11.77 16.77
C LYS A 68 -21.35 -12.24 16.41
N GLN A 69 -22.27 -11.31 16.12
CA GLN A 69 -23.61 -11.65 15.66
C GLN A 69 -23.60 -12.37 14.31
N ASN A 70 -22.55 -12.18 13.49
CA ASN A 70 -22.33 -12.92 12.26
C ASN A 70 -21.17 -13.91 12.41
N ALA A 71 -21.50 -15.17 12.66
CA ALA A 71 -20.53 -16.23 12.95
C ALA A 71 -19.52 -16.45 11.81
N GLU A 72 -19.93 -16.33 10.54
CA GLU A 72 -19.05 -16.48 9.36
C GLU A 72 -18.04 -15.32 9.27
N LEU A 73 -18.52 -14.10 9.47
CA LEU A 73 -17.64 -12.91 9.47
C LEU A 73 -16.63 -12.98 10.61
N ALA A 74 -17.08 -13.33 11.82
CA ALA A 74 -16.20 -13.49 12.96
C ALA A 74 -15.14 -14.60 12.75
N ALA A 75 -15.54 -15.73 12.17
CA ALA A 75 -14.62 -16.82 11.83
C ALA A 75 -13.62 -16.41 10.74
N GLY A 76 -14.07 -15.74 9.68
CA GLY A 76 -13.22 -15.21 8.63
C GLY A 76 -12.17 -14.23 9.17
N LEU A 77 -12.59 -13.28 10.00
CA LEU A 77 -11.68 -12.32 10.66
C LEU A 77 -10.65 -13.01 11.57
N ARG A 78 -11.07 -13.99 12.39
CA ARG A 78 -10.13 -14.76 13.22
C ARG A 78 -9.10 -15.50 12.38
N THR A 79 -9.51 -16.05 11.24
CA THR A 79 -8.59 -16.71 10.31
C THR A 79 -7.53 -15.73 9.81
N VAL A 80 -7.94 -14.55 9.36
CA VAL A 80 -7.01 -13.50 8.92
C VAL A 80 -6.11 -13.03 10.06
N GLN A 81 -6.67 -12.81 11.26
CA GLN A 81 -5.89 -12.45 12.45
C GLN A 81 -4.84 -13.50 12.78
N THR A 82 -5.20 -14.79 12.75
CA THR A 82 -4.25 -15.89 12.97
C THR A 82 -3.13 -15.91 11.93
N GLN A 83 -3.44 -15.66 10.66
CA GLN A 83 -2.44 -15.59 9.59
C GLN A 83 -1.48 -14.40 9.78
N VAL A 84 -2.00 -13.23 10.15
CA VAL A 84 -1.19 -12.04 10.44
C VAL A 84 -0.28 -12.28 11.65
N GLU A 85 -0.81 -12.85 12.73
CA GLU A 85 -0.01 -13.19 13.91
C GLU A 85 1.05 -14.25 13.60
N GLY A 86 0.69 -15.27 12.85
CA GLY A 86 1.63 -16.29 12.37
C GLY A 86 2.76 -15.69 11.55
N GLY A 87 2.43 -14.79 10.61
CA GLY A 87 3.41 -14.06 9.81
C GLY A 87 4.32 -13.18 10.66
N ARG A 88 3.74 -12.44 11.62
CA ARG A 88 4.50 -11.60 12.57
C ARG A 88 5.45 -12.43 13.43
N ALA A 89 4.96 -13.54 14.00
CA ALA A 89 5.77 -14.46 14.80
C ALA A 89 6.90 -15.08 13.97
N MET A 90 6.62 -15.45 12.72
CA MET A 90 7.63 -15.96 11.79
C MET A 90 8.73 -14.93 11.54
N VAL A 91 8.39 -13.67 11.23
CA VAL A 91 9.36 -12.59 11.04
C VAL A 91 10.18 -12.39 12.31
N LYS A 92 9.54 -12.33 13.48
CA LYS A 92 10.23 -12.18 14.77
C LYS A 92 11.18 -13.33 15.05
N ASN A 93 10.78 -14.57 14.79
CA ASN A 93 11.63 -15.74 15.01
C ASN A 93 12.76 -15.85 14.00
N LEU A 94 12.52 -15.50 12.74
CA LEU A 94 13.49 -15.65 11.66
C LEU A 94 14.57 -14.56 11.69
N ILE A 95 14.17 -13.33 11.89
CA ILE A 95 15.07 -12.16 11.78
C ILE A 95 15.16 -11.32 13.06
N GLY A 96 14.38 -11.67 14.09
CA GLY A 96 14.44 -11.01 15.41
C GLY A 96 13.81 -9.61 15.44
N ILE A 97 12.95 -9.25 14.48
CA ILE A 97 12.24 -7.98 14.44
C ILE A 97 10.78 -8.18 14.84
N ASP A 98 10.32 -7.44 15.83
CA ASP A 98 8.89 -7.31 16.10
C ASP A 98 8.34 -6.12 15.33
N LEU A 99 7.53 -6.39 14.28
CA LEU A 99 7.00 -5.37 13.37
C LEU A 99 6.20 -4.28 14.07
N THR A 100 5.62 -4.58 15.24
CA THR A 100 4.79 -3.63 16.01
C THR A 100 5.52 -2.97 17.17
N ALA A 101 6.72 -3.42 17.53
CA ALA A 101 7.48 -2.87 18.66
C ALA A 101 8.80 -2.21 18.23
N ASP A 102 9.42 -2.72 17.16
CA ASP A 102 10.76 -2.33 16.77
C ASP A 102 10.79 -1.36 15.60
N LEU A 103 9.73 -1.29 14.78
CA LEU A 103 9.66 -0.37 13.64
C LEU A 103 9.01 0.96 14.04
N THR A 104 9.47 2.06 13.45
CA THR A 104 8.87 3.40 13.64
C THR A 104 8.41 4.02 12.33
N SER A 105 9.24 4.02 11.31
CA SER A 105 8.88 4.58 10.01
C SER A 105 9.64 3.91 8.87
N LEU A 106 9.07 4.06 7.68
CA LEU A 106 9.66 3.62 6.43
C LEU A 106 9.67 4.77 5.43
N THR A 107 10.80 4.99 4.76
CA THR A 107 10.89 5.95 3.66
C THR A 107 11.55 5.28 2.47
N GLY A 108 10.87 5.27 1.33
CA GLY A 108 11.38 4.71 0.07
C GLY A 108 11.69 5.83 -0.93
N PHE A 109 12.78 5.68 -1.65
CA PHE A 109 13.17 6.53 -2.78
C PHE A 109 13.35 5.64 -3.98
N ALA A 110 12.68 5.95 -5.09
CA ALA A 110 12.82 5.20 -6.33
C ALA A 110 13.22 6.13 -7.48
N ARG A 111 14.15 5.67 -8.30
CA ARG A 111 14.62 6.32 -9.51
C ARG A 111 14.31 5.44 -10.72
N MET A 112 13.56 5.98 -11.66
CA MET A 112 13.17 5.27 -12.87
C MET A 112 14.29 5.30 -13.92
N ARG A 113 14.83 4.14 -14.28
CA ARG A 113 15.81 4.01 -15.37
C ARG A 113 15.14 3.42 -16.61
N GLY A 114 14.32 4.22 -17.29
CA GLY A 114 13.58 3.75 -18.48
C GLY A 114 12.45 2.76 -18.14
N ALA A 115 12.27 1.72 -18.96
CA ALA A 115 11.20 0.72 -18.81
C ALA A 115 11.58 -0.47 -17.91
N GLY A 116 12.73 -0.43 -17.26
CA GLY A 116 13.22 -1.50 -16.37
C GLY A 116 12.71 -1.41 -14.93
N VAL A 117 13.23 -2.28 -14.08
CA VAL A 117 13.01 -2.20 -12.63
C VAL A 117 13.65 -0.91 -12.12
N PRO A 118 12.93 -0.10 -11.33
CA PRO A 118 13.51 1.13 -10.78
C PRO A 118 14.65 0.80 -9.80
N ASP A 119 15.66 1.67 -9.77
CA ASP A 119 16.59 1.66 -8.64
C ASP A 119 15.88 2.23 -7.42
N PHE A 120 16.14 1.66 -6.26
CA PHE A 120 15.49 2.12 -5.04
C PHE A 120 16.41 2.05 -3.81
N VAL A 121 16.09 2.88 -2.84
CA VAL A 121 16.57 2.76 -1.47
C VAL A 121 15.38 2.81 -0.54
N VAL A 122 15.32 1.86 0.36
CA VAL A 122 14.37 1.83 1.48
C VAL A 122 15.12 2.16 2.76
N VAL A 123 14.63 3.14 3.47
CA VAL A 123 15.16 3.61 4.77
C VAL A 123 14.17 3.16 5.83
N VAL A 124 14.55 2.26 6.70
CA VAL A 124 13.69 1.75 7.77
C VAL A 124 14.26 2.25 9.10
N ARG A 125 13.43 2.93 9.87
CA ARG A 125 13.76 3.38 11.22
C ARG A 125 13.13 2.47 12.25
N GLY A 126 13.91 2.19 13.28
CA GLY A 126 13.45 1.28 14.32
C GLY A 126 14.56 0.95 15.31
N LYS A 127 14.35 -0.11 16.04
CA LYS A 127 15.36 -0.68 16.98
C LYS A 127 15.89 -1.97 16.36
N PHE A 128 17.14 -1.94 15.92
CA PHE A 128 17.73 -3.06 15.20
C PHE A 128 18.99 -3.56 15.90
N ALA A 129 19.16 -4.88 15.95
CA ALA A 129 20.40 -5.50 16.37
C ALA A 129 21.50 -5.27 15.32
N ALA A 130 22.74 -5.13 15.76
CA ALA A 130 23.86 -4.81 14.88
C ALA A 130 24.09 -5.84 13.76
N ASP A 131 23.75 -7.11 14.00
CA ASP A 131 23.89 -8.22 13.05
C ASP A 131 22.68 -8.42 12.10
N LEU A 132 21.65 -7.57 12.25
CA LEU A 132 20.42 -7.68 11.46
C LEU A 132 20.64 -7.74 9.95
N PRO A 133 21.50 -6.90 9.31
CA PRO A 133 21.72 -6.97 7.87
C PRO A 133 22.17 -8.36 7.40
N GLN A 134 23.02 -9.01 8.18
CA GLN A 134 23.51 -10.35 7.87
C GLN A 134 22.39 -11.40 7.98
N ARG A 135 21.59 -11.35 9.06
CA ARG A 135 20.45 -12.23 9.24
C ARG A 135 19.39 -12.09 8.15
N LEU A 136 19.20 -10.88 7.63
CA LEU A 136 18.25 -10.61 6.56
C LEU A 136 18.67 -11.23 5.23
N VAL A 137 19.95 -11.22 4.89
CA VAL A 137 20.43 -11.75 3.59
C VAL A 137 20.69 -13.25 3.61
N GLN A 138 20.96 -13.83 4.77
CA GLN A 138 21.31 -15.24 4.90
C GLN A 138 20.24 -16.20 4.32
N PRO A 139 18.93 -16.05 4.59
CA PRO A 139 17.90 -16.91 4.01
C PRO A 139 17.78 -16.79 2.49
N MET A 140 18.25 -15.67 1.92
CA MET A 140 18.26 -15.41 0.48
C MET A 140 19.54 -15.91 -0.21
N GLY A 141 20.43 -16.58 0.51
CA GLY A 141 21.73 -17.01 0.00
C GLY A 141 22.75 -15.88 -0.13
N GLY A 142 22.48 -14.74 0.53
CA GLY A 142 23.37 -13.60 0.54
C GLY A 142 24.60 -13.81 1.45
N LYS A 143 25.53 -12.86 1.40
CA LYS A 143 26.80 -12.90 2.13
C LYS A 143 26.92 -11.70 3.06
N PRO A 144 27.52 -11.90 4.25
CA PRO A 144 27.89 -10.79 5.12
C PRO A 144 28.98 -9.95 4.46
N GLU A 145 28.87 -8.65 4.62
CA GLU A 145 29.87 -7.66 4.16
C GLU A 145 30.13 -6.61 5.22
N THR A 146 31.20 -5.84 5.02
CA THR A 146 31.50 -4.64 5.79
C THR A 146 31.78 -3.49 4.83
N ILE A 147 31.06 -2.37 5.00
CA ILE A 147 31.23 -1.15 4.21
C ILE A 147 31.61 -0.03 5.16
N ASP A 148 32.80 0.54 5.01
CA ASP A 148 33.36 1.60 5.88
C ASP A 148 33.20 1.28 7.39
N GLY A 149 33.53 0.03 7.77
CA GLY A 149 33.38 -0.44 9.14
C GLY A 149 31.95 -0.74 9.60
N ARG A 150 30.94 -0.60 8.74
CA ARG A 150 29.53 -0.90 9.04
C ARG A 150 29.16 -2.31 8.63
N VAL A 151 28.39 -2.96 9.49
CA VAL A 151 27.84 -4.27 9.19
C VAL A 151 26.81 -4.15 8.07
N ALA A 152 26.99 -4.95 7.03
CA ALA A 152 26.12 -5.03 5.88
C ALA A 152 25.93 -6.48 5.43
N GLY A 153 24.99 -6.72 4.54
CA GLY A 153 24.80 -8.00 3.85
C GLY A 153 24.44 -7.73 2.39
N ALA A 154 25.03 -8.48 1.48
CA ALA A 154 24.73 -8.42 0.06
C ALA A 154 23.90 -9.64 -0.36
N THR A 155 22.85 -9.40 -1.14
CA THR A 155 22.05 -10.46 -1.75
C THR A 155 22.70 -10.95 -3.04
N PRO A 156 22.36 -12.15 -3.55
CA PRO A 156 22.94 -12.69 -4.78
C PRO A 156 22.66 -11.84 -6.03
N ASP A 157 21.54 -11.08 -6.04
CA ASP A 157 21.14 -10.18 -7.12
C ASP A 157 21.77 -8.77 -6.99
N GLY A 158 22.71 -8.59 -6.04
CA GLY A 158 23.50 -7.36 -5.91
C GLY A 158 22.87 -6.26 -5.07
N MET A 159 21.75 -6.49 -4.39
CA MET A 159 21.23 -5.55 -3.41
C MET A 159 22.10 -5.53 -2.15
N LEU A 160 22.14 -4.40 -1.49
CA LEU A 160 22.84 -4.20 -0.24
C LEU A 160 21.87 -3.82 0.88
N ILE A 161 22.03 -4.45 2.03
CA ILE A 161 21.33 -4.12 3.27
C ILE A 161 22.38 -3.74 4.30
N GLY A 162 22.25 -2.61 4.97
CA GLY A 162 23.24 -2.18 5.97
C GLY A 162 22.67 -1.29 7.05
N LEU A 163 23.34 -1.22 8.19
CA LEU A 163 23.03 -0.32 9.29
C LEU A 163 23.96 0.88 9.29
N THR A 164 23.37 2.07 9.32
CA THR A 164 24.09 3.33 9.48
C THR A 164 24.54 3.52 10.92
N LYS A 165 25.33 4.55 11.18
CA LYS A 165 25.82 4.90 12.54
C LYS A 165 24.70 5.20 13.53
N ASP A 166 23.62 5.82 13.07
CA ASP A 166 22.44 6.15 13.87
C ASP A 166 21.46 4.98 14.03
N GLY A 167 21.84 3.78 13.57
CA GLY A 167 21.00 2.58 13.67
C GLY A 167 19.86 2.52 12.67
N THR A 168 19.89 3.34 11.61
CA THR A 168 18.90 3.28 10.53
C THR A 168 19.27 2.14 9.58
N LEU A 169 18.29 1.31 9.21
CA LEU A 169 18.47 0.24 8.23
C LEU A 169 18.23 0.77 6.82
N LEU A 170 19.19 0.58 5.94
CA LEU A 170 19.11 0.89 4.51
C LEU A 170 19.07 -0.41 3.71
N ALA A 171 18.21 -0.49 2.71
CA ALA A 171 18.13 -1.62 1.77
C ALA A 171 17.87 -1.11 0.36
N GLY A 172 18.55 -1.67 -0.64
CA GLY A 172 18.38 -1.27 -2.04
C GLY A 172 19.58 -1.58 -2.91
N GLN A 173 19.66 -0.90 -4.06
CA GLN A 173 20.80 -1.04 -4.96
C GLN A 173 22.10 -0.61 -4.29
N ARG A 174 23.15 -1.38 -4.55
CA ARG A 174 24.47 -1.21 -3.92
C ARG A 174 25.06 0.18 -4.15
N ASP A 175 24.95 0.70 -5.37
CA ASP A 175 25.45 2.03 -5.76
C ASP A 175 24.72 3.18 -5.02
N LEU A 176 23.50 2.93 -4.56
CA LEU A 176 22.74 3.88 -3.77
C LEU A 176 22.93 3.70 -2.26
N VAL A 177 23.06 2.48 -1.77
CA VAL A 177 23.15 2.19 -0.33
C VAL A 177 24.57 2.38 0.18
N ALA A 178 25.59 1.84 -0.49
CA ALA A 178 26.96 1.85 -0.01
C ALA A 178 27.52 3.26 0.35
N PRO A 179 27.32 4.31 -0.48
CA PRO A 179 27.77 5.65 -0.13
C PRO A 179 27.08 6.22 1.12
N ARG A 180 25.85 5.78 1.41
CA ARG A 180 25.03 6.24 2.55
C ARG A 180 25.38 5.55 3.86
N LEU A 181 26.11 4.45 3.80
CA LEU A 181 26.65 3.78 4.99
C LEU A 181 27.95 4.44 5.46
N ALA A 182 28.64 5.17 4.60
CA ALA A 182 29.91 5.84 4.93
C ALA A 182 29.72 6.94 5.98
N ASP A 183 30.66 7.06 6.89
CA ASP A 183 30.66 8.14 7.92
C ASP A 183 30.71 9.55 7.31
N ALA A 184 31.29 9.66 6.12
CA ALA A 184 31.38 10.92 5.37
C ALA A 184 30.07 11.32 4.67
N TRP A 185 29.02 10.48 4.70
CA TRP A 185 27.75 10.79 4.05
C TRP A 185 27.14 12.08 4.59
N LYS A 186 26.78 12.95 3.68
CA LYS A 186 26.02 14.17 3.97
C LYS A 186 24.84 14.27 3.00
N PRO A 187 23.64 14.59 3.50
CA PRO A 187 22.49 14.83 2.63
C PRO A 187 22.76 16.04 1.73
N ALA A 188 22.31 15.96 0.48
CA ALA A 188 22.39 17.11 -0.42
C ALA A 188 21.53 18.28 0.10
N PRO A 189 22.02 19.54 -0.06
CA PRO A 189 21.27 20.72 0.33
C PRO A 189 19.99 20.85 -0.48
N ARG A 190 18.88 21.14 0.20
CA ARG A 190 17.56 21.32 -0.43
C ARG A 190 17.39 22.78 -0.81
N ALA A 191 17.51 23.11 -2.07
CA ALA A 191 17.34 24.47 -2.56
C ALA A 191 15.92 24.97 -2.27
N LYS A 192 15.80 26.21 -1.80
CA LYS A 192 14.50 26.85 -1.56
C LYS A 192 13.69 26.87 -2.87
N GLY A 193 12.40 26.49 -2.80
CA GLY A 193 11.51 26.41 -3.96
C GLY A 193 11.66 25.14 -4.81
N SER A 194 12.63 24.27 -4.50
CA SER A 194 12.75 22.98 -5.17
C SER A 194 11.60 22.02 -4.80
N ALA A 195 11.39 20.99 -5.60
CA ALA A 195 10.46 19.92 -5.28
C ALA A 195 10.78 19.25 -3.92
N TRP A 196 12.07 19.08 -3.60
CA TRP A 196 12.52 18.57 -2.32
C TRP A 196 12.13 19.47 -1.14
N ALA A 197 12.20 20.80 -1.31
CA ALA A 197 11.74 21.72 -0.28
C ALA A 197 10.22 21.64 -0.05
N GLN A 198 9.45 21.41 -1.10
CA GLN A 198 7.98 21.22 -0.98
C GLN A 198 7.66 19.89 -0.30
N ILE A 199 8.33 18.79 -0.65
CA ILE A 199 8.18 17.48 0.01
C ILE A 199 8.55 17.64 1.51
N ALA A 200 9.63 18.33 1.83
CA ALA A 200 10.03 18.60 3.20
C ALA A 200 8.96 19.39 3.97
N THR A 201 8.39 20.44 3.36
CA THR A 201 7.29 21.22 3.98
C THR A 201 6.07 20.34 4.32
N VAL A 202 5.75 19.37 3.47
CA VAL A 202 4.67 18.42 3.76
C VAL A 202 5.06 17.47 4.89
N LEU A 203 6.27 16.93 4.87
CA LEU A 203 6.76 16.02 5.92
C LEU A 203 6.86 16.69 7.29
N ASP A 204 7.17 17.99 7.35
CA ASP A 204 7.22 18.75 8.61
C ASP A 204 5.84 18.91 9.27
N GLN A 205 4.74 18.69 8.53
CA GLN A 205 3.39 18.59 9.08
C GLN A 205 3.12 17.23 9.74
N ARG A 206 4.11 16.34 9.74
CA ARG A 206 4.07 14.99 10.34
C ARG A 206 2.90 14.14 9.87
N PRO A 207 2.69 13.99 8.56
CA PRO A 207 1.71 13.06 8.04
C PRO A 207 2.15 11.64 8.33
N PHE A 208 1.18 10.73 8.50
CA PHE A 208 1.51 9.31 8.64
C PHE A 208 1.80 8.66 7.28
N PHE A 209 1.41 9.29 6.18
CA PHE A 209 1.67 8.81 4.83
C PHE A 209 1.99 9.97 3.91
N VAL A 210 3.01 9.81 3.08
CA VAL A 210 3.34 10.69 1.95
C VAL A 210 3.71 9.84 0.75
N LEU A 211 3.12 10.17 -0.38
CA LEU A 211 3.57 9.71 -1.69
C LEU A 211 3.86 10.95 -2.52
N ALA A 212 5.10 11.11 -2.94
CA ALA A 212 5.49 12.19 -3.83
C ALA A 212 6.07 11.63 -5.13
N SER A 213 5.70 12.26 -6.25
CA SER A 213 6.23 11.96 -7.58
C SER A 213 6.79 13.24 -8.19
N LYS A 214 8.05 13.18 -8.61
CA LYS A 214 8.75 14.27 -9.31
C LYS A 214 9.58 13.67 -10.45
N PRO A 215 8.91 13.28 -11.55
CA PRO A 215 9.58 12.55 -12.61
C PRO A 215 10.71 13.35 -13.24
N SER A 216 11.83 12.70 -13.46
CA SER A 216 12.89 13.20 -14.34
C SER A 216 12.38 13.29 -15.79
N ALA A 217 13.06 14.06 -16.64
CA ALA A 217 12.69 14.15 -18.06
C ALA A 217 12.68 12.76 -18.74
N ALA A 218 13.63 11.89 -18.38
CA ALA A 218 13.71 10.54 -18.90
C ALA A 218 12.52 9.67 -18.42
N ALA A 219 12.18 9.73 -17.13
CA ALA A 219 11.03 9.04 -16.56
C ALA A 219 9.71 9.53 -17.18
N ALA A 220 9.54 10.85 -17.31
CA ALA A 220 8.37 11.44 -17.95
C ALA A 220 8.20 10.97 -19.41
N THR A 221 9.29 10.94 -20.18
CA THR A 221 9.28 10.45 -21.56
C THR A 221 8.91 8.97 -21.64
N ALA A 222 9.51 8.13 -20.78
CA ALA A 222 9.24 6.70 -20.73
C ALA A 222 7.77 6.42 -20.33
N LEU A 223 7.24 7.15 -19.37
CA LEU A 223 5.85 7.03 -18.94
C LEU A 223 4.88 7.51 -20.03
N ALA A 224 5.16 8.66 -20.68
CA ALA A 224 4.32 9.18 -21.76
C ALA A 224 4.24 8.22 -22.95
N ALA A 225 5.31 7.50 -23.26
CA ALA A 225 5.33 6.49 -24.32
C ALA A 225 4.41 5.28 -24.04
N GLN A 226 4.09 5.03 -22.77
CA GLN A 226 3.24 3.90 -22.35
C GLN A 226 1.75 4.28 -22.27
N VAL A 227 1.41 5.56 -22.27
CA VAL A 227 0.04 6.05 -22.11
C VAL A 227 -0.57 6.33 -23.47
N ASN A 228 -1.64 5.61 -23.81
CA ASN A 228 -2.32 5.75 -25.10
C ASN A 228 -3.27 6.98 -25.16
N ALA A 229 -3.81 7.41 -24.01
CA ALA A 229 -4.75 8.53 -23.95
C ALA A 229 -4.02 9.88 -24.03
N SER A 230 -4.50 10.81 -24.87
CA SER A 230 -3.92 12.15 -25.02
C SER A 230 -3.88 12.92 -23.71
N PHE A 231 -4.96 12.90 -22.95
CA PHE A 231 -5.03 13.54 -21.63
C PHE A 231 -3.96 13.01 -20.66
N GLY A 232 -3.74 11.69 -20.61
CA GLY A 232 -2.70 11.10 -19.77
C GLY A 232 -1.29 11.52 -20.17
N ARG A 233 -1.03 11.65 -21.49
CA ARG A 233 0.26 12.15 -21.99
C ARG A 233 0.48 13.62 -21.63
N ASP A 234 -0.56 14.44 -21.76
CA ASP A 234 -0.49 15.85 -21.37
C ASP A 234 -0.26 16.01 -19.86
N LEU A 235 -0.93 15.19 -19.05
CA LEU A 235 -0.72 15.16 -17.60
C LEU A 235 0.74 14.84 -17.24
N ILE A 236 1.31 13.80 -17.85
CA ILE A 236 2.72 13.43 -17.65
C ILE A 236 3.65 14.52 -18.17
N ALA A 237 3.37 15.07 -19.36
CA ALA A 237 4.21 16.12 -19.97
C ALA A 237 4.24 17.40 -19.12
N GLN A 238 3.15 17.75 -18.46
CA GLN A 238 3.00 18.92 -17.60
C GLN A 238 3.38 18.69 -16.15
N HIS A 239 3.56 17.44 -15.75
CA HIS A 239 3.85 17.08 -14.36
C HIS A 239 5.26 17.49 -13.94
N GLN A 240 5.38 18.29 -12.88
CA GLN A 240 6.65 18.60 -12.21
C GLN A 240 6.74 17.96 -10.82
N LEU A 241 5.64 17.99 -10.07
CA LEU A 241 5.55 17.43 -8.73
C LEU A 241 4.09 17.10 -8.41
N ALA A 242 3.86 15.93 -7.84
CA ALA A 242 2.63 15.64 -7.13
C ALA A 242 2.99 15.09 -5.75
N ILE A 243 2.27 15.52 -4.73
CA ILE A 243 2.40 15.00 -3.37
C ILE A 243 1.00 14.66 -2.89
N VAL A 244 0.81 13.43 -2.42
CA VAL A 244 -0.36 13.01 -1.65
C VAL A 244 0.11 12.76 -0.23
N SER A 245 -0.58 13.35 0.73
CA SER A 245 -0.26 13.18 2.14
C SER A 245 -1.52 12.89 2.93
N ALA A 246 -1.41 12.03 3.94
CA ALA A 246 -2.47 11.76 4.89
C ALA A 246 -1.96 11.99 6.31
N SER A 247 -2.76 12.71 7.09
CA SER A 247 -2.48 13.04 8.48
C SER A 247 -3.68 12.70 9.37
N ALA A 248 -3.50 12.79 10.66
CA ALA A 248 -4.62 12.63 11.61
C ALA A 248 -5.74 13.66 11.45
N THR A 249 -5.51 14.74 10.71
CA THR A 249 -6.48 15.84 10.52
C THR A 249 -7.05 15.92 9.12
N GLY A 250 -6.57 15.09 8.17
CA GLY A 250 -7.08 15.08 6.82
C GLY A 250 -6.08 14.59 5.78
N VAL A 251 -6.45 14.73 4.53
CA VAL A 251 -5.63 14.41 3.36
C VAL A 251 -5.30 15.69 2.61
N GLY A 252 -4.04 15.82 2.24
CA GLY A 252 -3.55 16.87 1.37
C GLY A 252 -3.11 16.32 0.02
N TRP A 253 -3.33 17.08 -1.02
CA TRP A 253 -2.79 16.83 -2.34
C TRP A 253 -2.20 18.12 -2.90
N VAL A 254 -0.97 18.05 -3.35
CA VAL A 254 -0.24 19.16 -3.99
C VAL A 254 0.13 18.72 -5.40
N TYR A 255 -0.18 19.55 -6.38
CA TYR A 255 0.21 19.31 -7.76
C TYR A 255 0.88 20.55 -8.33
N GLN A 256 2.09 20.40 -8.87
CA GLN A 256 2.80 21.45 -9.59
C GLN A 256 2.87 21.10 -11.07
N ALA A 257 2.28 21.94 -11.90
CA ALA A 257 2.39 21.86 -13.35
C ALA A 257 3.61 22.66 -13.86
N LYS A 258 4.00 22.44 -15.11
CA LYS A 258 4.99 23.30 -15.78
C LYS A 258 4.46 24.70 -16.04
N ASP A 259 3.17 24.85 -16.32
CA ASP A 259 2.54 26.15 -16.58
C ASP A 259 1.28 26.38 -15.73
N ALA A 260 0.92 27.66 -15.57
CA ALA A 260 -0.22 28.07 -14.74
C ALA A 260 -1.57 27.77 -15.42
N ALA A 261 -1.65 27.70 -16.75
CA ALA A 261 -2.88 27.40 -17.45
C ALA A 261 -3.27 25.95 -17.26
N PHE A 262 -2.30 25.02 -17.29
CA PHE A 262 -2.56 23.62 -16.96
C PHE A 262 -2.92 23.45 -15.49
N ALA A 263 -2.25 24.18 -14.57
CA ALA A 263 -2.61 24.19 -13.17
C ALA A 263 -4.06 24.64 -12.95
N ALA A 264 -4.55 25.63 -13.70
CA ALA A 264 -5.95 26.06 -13.61
C ALA A 264 -6.93 24.94 -14.03
N ARG A 265 -6.59 24.14 -15.05
CA ARG A 265 -7.40 22.96 -15.42
C ARG A 265 -7.41 21.90 -14.32
N ILE A 266 -6.26 21.65 -13.69
CA ILE A 266 -6.18 20.71 -12.54
C ILE A 266 -7.00 21.23 -11.37
N LYS A 267 -6.95 22.55 -11.08
CA LYS A 267 -7.79 23.17 -10.03
C LYS A 267 -9.28 22.92 -10.31
N LEU A 268 -9.74 23.24 -11.52
CA LEU A 268 -11.14 23.04 -11.91
C LEU A 268 -11.56 21.56 -11.81
N ALA A 269 -10.72 20.63 -12.26
CA ALA A 269 -10.98 19.21 -12.14
C ALA A 269 -11.04 18.77 -10.68
N SER A 270 -10.16 19.32 -9.82
CA SER A 270 -10.16 19.03 -8.38
C SER A 270 -11.42 19.57 -7.69
N GLU A 271 -11.88 20.77 -8.05
CA GLU A 271 -13.12 21.36 -7.53
C GLU A 271 -14.33 20.50 -7.94
N GLY A 272 -14.43 20.12 -9.22
CA GLY A 272 -15.51 19.25 -9.71
C GLY A 272 -15.52 17.88 -9.02
N TRP A 273 -14.34 17.34 -8.77
CA TRP A 273 -14.21 16.08 -8.03
C TRP A 273 -14.65 16.21 -6.56
N ILE A 274 -14.29 17.30 -5.89
CA ILE A 274 -14.72 17.57 -4.50
C ILE A 274 -16.24 17.66 -4.42
N GLU A 275 -16.89 18.33 -5.39
CA GLU A 275 -18.35 18.41 -5.43
C GLU A 275 -18.98 17.02 -5.65
N LEU A 276 -18.38 16.18 -6.52
CA LEU A 276 -18.82 14.79 -6.68
C LEU A 276 -18.68 14.00 -5.38
N MET A 277 -17.56 14.14 -4.66
CA MET A 277 -17.35 13.48 -3.36
C MET A 277 -18.35 13.99 -2.32
N ARG A 278 -18.62 15.29 -2.28
CA ARG A 278 -19.63 15.87 -1.40
C ARG A 278 -21.01 15.28 -1.69
N ALA A 279 -21.39 15.23 -2.96
CA ALA A 279 -22.63 14.59 -3.39
C ALA A 279 -22.69 13.11 -3.02
N ALA A 280 -21.59 12.37 -3.20
CA ALA A 280 -21.48 10.95 -2.83
C ALA A 280 -21.58 10.72 -1.31
N HIS A 281 -21.21 11.68 -0.48
CA HIS A 281 -21.40 11.61 0.99
C HIS A 281 -22.85 11.93 1.39
N ILE A 282 -23.47 12.91 0.74
CA ILE A 282 -24.83 13.36 1.08
C ILE A 282 -25.89 12.40 0.54
N ALA A 283 -25.72 11.87 -0.68
CA ALA A 283 -26.72 11.03 -1.34
C ALA A 283 -27.06 9.73 -0.58
N PRO A 284 -26.08 8.94 -0.07
CA PRO A 284 -26.40 7.75 0.72
C PRO A 284 -27.18 8.08 1.99
N ARG A 285 -26.81 9.17 2.67
CA ARG A 285 -27.55 9.64 3.86
C ARG A 285 -29.00 9.94 3.54
N GLY A 286 -29.27 10.74 2.51
CA GLY A 286 -30.61 11.10 2.09
C GLY A 286 -31.44 9.89 1.68
N LEU A 287 -30.83 8.90 0.98
CA LEU A 287 -31.51 7.66 0.63
C LEU A 287 -31.85 6.80 1.85
N VAL A 288 -30.94 6.72 2.84
CA VAL A 288 -31.22 5.98 4.07
C VAL A 288 -32.27 6.70 4.92
N GLU A 289 -32.22 8.03 5.02
CA GLU A 289 -33.26 8.83 5.71
C GLU A 289 -34.64 8.57 5.08
N LEU A 290 -34.74 8.59 3.75
CA LEU A 290 -35.98 8.26 3.05
C LEU A 290 -36.46 6.82 3.29
N ALA A 291 -35.52 5.87 3.24
CA ALA A 291 -35.82 4.46 3.51
C ALA A 291 -36.29 4.26 4.96
N VAL A 292 -35.60 4.86 5.93
CA VAL A 292 -35.95 4.79 7.36
C VAL A 292 -37.32 5.49 7.63
N ALA A 293 -37.61 6.60 6.95
CA ALA A 293 -38.89 7.26 7.05
C ALA A 293 -40.06 6.41 6.48
N ALA A 294 -39.76 5.57 5.48
CA ALA A 294 -40.74 4.65 4.89
C ALA A 294 -40.97 3.36 5.72
N LEU A 295 -40.00 2.95 6.56
CA LEU A 295 -40.06 1.71 7.35
C LEU A 295 -41.38 1.52 8.15
N PRO A 296 -41.95 2.53 8.83
CA PRO A 296 -43.20 2.37 9.58
C PRO A 296 -44.38 1.90 8.74
N SER A 297 -44.40 2.19 7.42
CA SER A 297 -45.41 1.76 6.50
C SER A 297 -45.38 0.23 6.23
N TYR A 298 -44.31 -0.41 6.61
CA TYR A 298 -44.09 -1.86 6.43
C TYR A 298 -44.15 -2.63 7.75
N ALA A 299 -44.60 -1.99 8.85
CA ALA A 299 -44.73 -2.66 10.14
C ALA A 299 -45.62 -3.90 10.07
N GLY A 300 -45.19 -5.00 10.65
CA GLY A 300 -45.91 -6.27 10.65
C GLY A 300 -45.83 -7.06 9.34
N THR A 301 -45.04 -6.60 8.33
CA THR A 301 -44.89 -7.36 7.07
C THR A 301 -43.78 -8.41 7.17
N SER A 302 -42.76 -8.20 7.95
CA SER A 302 -41.73 -9.20 8.28
C SER A 302 -41.03 -8.88 9.61
N PRO A 303 -40.53 -9.92 10.32
CA PRO A 303 -39.74 -9.70 11.55
C PRO A 303 -38.49 -8.82 11.36
N GLU A 304 -37.84 -8.90 10.19
CA GLU A 304 -36.64 -8.14 9.86
C GLU A 304 -36.96 -6.64 9.71
N LEU A 305 -38.10 -6.31 9.10
CA LEU A 305 -38.55 -4.92 8.96
C LEU A 305 -39.00 -4.34 10.31
N ASP A 306 -39.68 -5.14 11.13
CA ASP A 306 -40.06 -4.73 12.48
C ASP A 306 -38.81 -4.47 13.36
N ASP A 307 -37.76 -5.29 13.20
CA ASP A 307 -36.49 -5.07 13.87
C ASP A 307 -35.76 -3.81 13.36
N ALA A 308 -35.74 -3.59 12.06
CA ALA A 308 -35.20 -2.36 11.47
C ALA A 308 -35.94 -1.11 11.97
N ILE A 309 -37.28 -1.17 12.11
CA ILE A 309 -38.08 -0.07 12.68
C ILE A 309 -37.67 0.24 14.12
N LYS A 310 -37.46 -0.80 14.93
CA LYS A 310 -36.98 -0.63 16.34
C LYS A 310 -35.59 -0.01 16.42
N HIS A 311 -34.74 -0.25 15.42
CA HIS A 311 -33.36 0.19 15.42
C HIS A 311 -33.08 1.35 14.46
N LYS A 312 -34.11 2.03 13.95
CA LYS A 312 -34.00 3.13 12.97
C LYS A 312 -33.00 4.22 13.38
N ASP A 313 -32.99 4.59 14.65
CA ASP A 313 -32.09 5.64 15.16
C ASP A 313 -30.62 5.18 15.17
N LYS A 314 -30.38 3.88 15.40
CA LYS A 314 -29.03 3.29 15.31
C LYS A 314 -28.56 3.22 13.86
N ILE A 315 -29.46 2.93 12.91
CA ILE A 315 -29.16 2.91 11.49
C ILE A 315 -28.78 4.32 11.02
N LEU A 316 -29.56 5.34 11.40
CA LEU A 316 -29.25 6.74 11.08
C LEU A 316 -27.92 7.18 11.72
N ALA A 317 -27.70 6.86 13.00
CA ALA A 317 -26.45 7.18 13.68
C ALA A 317 -25.24 6.51 13.01
N ALA A 318 -25.36 5.26 12.58
CA ALA A 318 -24.31 4.56 11.85
C ALA A 318 -24.02 5.19 10.48
N VAL A 319 -25.05 5.65 9.78
CA VAL A 319 -24.89 6.38 8.51
C VAL A 319 -24.26 7.75 8.73
N ASP A 320 -24.67 8.49 9.78
CA ASP A 320 -24.04 9.74 10.16
C ASP A 320 -22.56 9.55 10.55
N GLU A 321 -22.26 8.45 11.20
CA GLU A 321 -20.90 8.08 11.53
C GLU A 321 -20.05 7.78 10.28
N LEU A 322 -20.62 7.12 9.27
CA LEU A 322 -20.00 6.84 7.98
C LEU A 322 -19.79 8.07 7.12
N THR A 323 -20.82 8.92 7.05
CA THR A 323 -20.85 10.07 6.16
C THR A 323 -20.29 11.35 6.81
N GLY A 324 -19.84 11.27 8.09
CA GLY A 324 -19.30 12.42 8.81
C GLY A 324 -20.28 13.56 8.97
N ASP A 325 -21.56 13.28 9.19
CA ASP A 325 -22.67 14.25 9.25
C ASP A 325 -22.82 15.08 7.95
N GLY A 326 -22.31 14.60 6.83
CA GLY A 326 -22.29 15.34 5.56
C GLY A 326 -21.34 16.55 5.56
N LYS A 327 -20.50 16.70 6.57
CA LYS A 327 -19.57 17.83 6.73
C LYS A 327 -18.20 17.58 6.08
N PHE A 328 -18.20 17.08 4.86
CA PHE A 328 -16.98 17.00 4.09
C PHE A 328 -16.48 18.40 3.73
N THR A 329 -15.37 18.82 4.34
CA THR A 329 -14.74 20.11 4.04
C THR A 329 -13.48 19.90 3.22
N ALA A 330 -13.42 20.54 2.07
CA ALA A 330 -12.24 20.55 1.23
C ALA A 330 -11.98 21.98 0.72
N THR A 331 -10.72 22.33 0.58
CA THR A 331 -10.26 23.61 0.06
C THR A 331 -9.33 23.37 -1.10
N VAL A 332 -9.59 23.99 -2.24
CA VAL A 332 -8.71 24.01 -3.41
C VAL A 332 -8.14 25.40 -3.56
N THR A 333 -6.83 25.50 -3.61
CA THR A 333 -6.13 26.77 -3.85
C THR A 333 -5.15 26.61 -5.01
N GLN A 334 -4.95 27.71 -5.77
CA GLN A 334 -3.93 27.79 -6.79
C GLN A 334 -3.05 29.02 -6.57
N LYS A 335 -1.74 28.81 -6.63
CA LYS A 335 -0.74 29.90 -6.63
C LYS A 335 0.22 29.67 -7.80
N GLY A 336 0.05 30.46 -8.87
CA GLY A 336 0.81 30.25 -10.10
C GLY A 336 0.53 28.87 -10.71
N ASN A 337 1.57 28.06 -10.81
CA ASN A 337 1.51 26.70 -11.34
C ASN A 337 1.29 25.59 -10.27
N LEU A 338 1.08 25.98 -9.00
CA LEU A 338 0.88 25.08 -7.88
C LEU A 338 -0.59 25.03 -7.49
N VAL A 339 -1.18 23.85 -7.47
CA VAL A 339 -2.52 23.56 -6.95
C VAL A 339 -2.38 22.78 -5.64
N THR A 340 -3.09 23.20 -4.62
CA THR A 340 -3.14 22.52 -3.33
C THR A 340 -4.58 22.22 -2.98
N VAL A 341 -4.86 20.97 -2.65
CA VAL A 341 -6.15 20.50 -2.14
C VAL A 341 -5.92 19.99 -0.73
N ILE A 342 -6.72 20.48 0.21
CA ILE A 342 -6.70 20.03 1.62
C ILE A 342 -8.11 19.64 1.99
N THR A 343 -8.28 18.41 2.45
CA THR A 343 -9.53 17.96 3.08
C THR A 343 -9.33 17.89 4.57
N LYS A 344 -10.35 18.24 5.33
CA LYS A 344 -10.35 18.10 6.79
C LYS A 344 -11.31 17.00 7.16
N GLY A 345 -10.83 16.02 7.88
CA GLY A 345 -11.60 14.90 8.42
C GLY A 345 -10.80 14.20 9.52
N ARG A 346 -11.49 13.65 10.50
CA ARG A 346 -10.85 12.91 11.61
C ARG A 346 -11.00 11.41 11.46
N ARG A 347 -11.71 10.95 10.44
CA ARG A 347 -12.04 9.53 10.23
C ARG A 347 -11.44 9.04 8.93
N LEU A 348 -11.17 7.77 8.86
CA LEU A 348 -10.69 7.12 7.64
C LEU A 348 -11.71 7.27 6.49
N SER A 349 -13.01 7.28 6.80
CA SER A 349 -14.10 7.55 5.85
C SER A 349 -14.04 8.94 5.22
N ASP A 350 -13.56 9.94 5.94
CA ASP A 350 -13.40 11.32 5.43
C ASP A 350 -12.18 11.43 4.49
N VAL A 351 -11.26 10.47 4.61
CA VAL A 351 -9.93 10.45 4.00
C VAL A 351 -9.88 9.54 2.77
N LEU A 352 -10.56 8.37 2.83
CA LEU A 352 -10.54 7.36 1.79
C LEU A 352 -10.93 7.86 0.38
N PRO A 353 -12.01 8.66 0.22
CA PRO A 353 -12.41 9.12 -1.12
C PRO A 353 -11.33 9.96 -1.80
N VAL A 354 -10.60 10.79 -1.04
CA VAL A 354 -9.54 11.66 -1.60
C VAL A 354 -8.25 10.90 -1.83
N GLY A 355 -7.94 9.94 -0.94
CA GLY A 355 -6.81 9.01 -1.13
C GLY A 355 -6.98 8.16 -2.38
N VAL A 356 -8.19 7.63 -2.62
CA VAL A 356 -8.54 6.86 -3.84
C VAL A 356 -8.41 7.72 -5.09
N VAL A 357 -8.69 9.01 -5.02
CA VAL A 357 -8.56 9.94 -6.16
C VAL A 357 -7.11 10.32 -6.42
N GLY A 358 -6.37 10.67 -5.38
CA GLY A 358 -4.94 10.91 -5.52
C GLY A 358 -4.21 9.67 -6.03
N LEU A 359 -4.56 8.49 -5.50
CA LEU A 359 -4.09 7.19 -6.00
C LEU A 359 -4.72 6.86 -7.36
N GLY A 360 -5.97 7.24 -7.65
CA GLY A 360 -6.65 7.01 -8.92
C GLY A 360 -6.05 7.84 -10.04
N VAL A 361 -5.67 9.10 -9.81
CA VAL A 361 -4.93 9.91 -10.78
C VAL A 361 -3.51 9.36 -10.94
N ALA A 362 -2.82 9.02 -9.83
CA ALA A 362 -1.51 8.38 -9.88
C ALA A 362 -1.59 6.98 -10.52
N SER A 363 -2.62 6.18 -10.22
CA SER A 363 -2.79 4.86 -10.80
C SER A 363 -3.41 4.88 -12.20
N ALA A 364 -4.23 5.85 -12.59
CA ALA A 364 -4.64 6.03 -13.97
C ALA A 364 -3.43 6.39 -14.87
N VAL A 365 -2.46 7.14 -14.32
CA VAL A 365 -1.17 7.38 -14.95
C VAL A 365 -0.31 6.10 -14.96
N LEU A 366 -0.32 5.31 -13.88
CA LEU A 366 0.49 4.09 -13.74
C LEU A 366 -0.18 2.83 -14.30
N LEU A 367 -1.52 2.69 -14.20
CA LEU A 367 -2.28 1.50 -14.61
C LEU A 367 -2.89 1.63 -16.00
N GLY A 368 -2.95 2.85 -16.57
CA GLY A 368 -3.17 3.05 -17.99
C GLY A 368 -2.01 2.54 -18.86
N ALA A 369 -0.85 2.31 -18.26
CA ALA A 369 0.24 1.56 -18.84
C ALA A 369 -0.10 0.06 -18.77
N LYS A 370 -0.79 -0.48 -19.79
CA LYS A 370 -0.74 -1.93 -20.02
C LYS A 370 0.73 -2.29 -20.10
N PRO A 371 1.25 -3.19 -19.23
CA PRO A 371 2.59 -3.70 -19.43
C PRO A 371 2.61 -4.24 -20.87
N LYS A 372 3.43 -3.63 -21.73
CA LYS A 372 3.73 -4.20 -23.04
C LYS A 372 4.13 -5.62 -22.70
N ALA A 373 3.31 -6.61 -23.13
CA ALA A 373 3.62 -7.99 -22.90
C ALA A 373 5.09 -8.11 -23.24
N ALA A 374 5.92 -8.38 -22.22
CA ALA A 374 7.33 -8.63 -22.45
C ALA A 374 7.31 -9.66 -23.56
N THR A 375 7.83 -9.29 -24.73
CA THR A 375 8.09 -10.24 -25.79
C THR A 375 8.98 -11.23 -25.10
N VAL A 376 8.35 -12.33 -24.65
CA VAL A 376 9.07 -13.47 -24.11
C VAL A 376 9.98 -13.83 -25.24
N SER A 377 11.26 -13.41 -25.18
CA SER A 377 12.28 -13.92 -26.05
C SER A 377 12.06 -15.43 -26.04
N PRO A 378 11.87 -16.07 -27.20
CA PRO A 378 11.62 -17.49 -27.23
C PRO A 378 12.73 -18.10 -26.36
N ARG A 379 12.33 -18.70 -25.25
CA ARG A 379 13.27 -19.43 -24.41
C ARG A 379 14.10 -20.28 -25.37
N PRO A 380 15.44 -20.20 -25.35
CA PRO A 380 16.25 -21.13 -26.12
C PRO A 380 15.68 -22.51 -25.80
N PRO A 381 15.46 -23.35 -26.80
CA PRO A 381 14.86 -24.67 -26.60
C PRO A 381 15.60 -25.30 -25.43
N MET A 382 14.86 -25.58 -24.35
CA MET A 382 15.44 -26.33 -23.23
C MET A 382 16.06 -27.56 -23.84
N MET A 383 17.38 -27.72 -23.74
CA MET A 383 18.05 -28.96 -24.07
C MET A 383 17.24 -30.06 -23.39
N GLN A 384 16.57 -30.87 -24.21
CA GLN A 384 15.87 -32.03 -23.68
C GLN A 384 16.91 -32.82 -22.89
N PRO A 385 16.63 -33.16 -21.65
CA PRO A 385 17.53 -34.04 -20.92
C PRO A 385 17.73 -35.28 -21.78
N PRO A 386 18.97 -35.81 -21.86
CA PRO A 386 19.27 -37.00 -22.68
C PRO A 386 18.25 -38.08 -22.36
N ALA A 387 17.67 -38.64 -23.42
CA ALA A 387 16.61 -39.65 -23.31
C ALA A 387 17.11 -40.73 -22.34
N ARG A 388 16.38 -40.97 -21.27
CA ARG A 388 16.65 -42.11 -20.39
C ARG A 388 16.71 -43.36 -21.23
N PRO A 389 17.73 -44.22 -21.04
CA PRO A 389 17.78 -45.50 -21.71
C PRO A 389 16.44 -46.21 -21.51
N SER A 390 15.84 -46.62 -22.61
CA SER A 390 14.56 -47.34 -22.58
C SER A 390 14.76 -48.62 -21.76
N THR A 391 14.03 -48.71 -20.65
CA THR A 391 13.93 -49.96 -19.89
C THR A 391 13.49 -51.08 -20.84
N PRO A 392 14.18 -52.23 -20.88
CA PRO A 392 13.81 -53.34 -21.75
C PRO A 392 12.36 -53.74 -21.44
N LYS A 393 11.59 -53.87 -22.52
CA LYS A 393 10.19 -54.29 -22.47
C LYS A 393 10.14 -55.66 -21.77
N PRO A 394 9.33 -55.86 -20.74
CA PRO A 394 9.22 -57.18 -20.08
C PRO A 394 8.81 -58.23 -21.07
N THR A 395 9.57 -59.32 -21.16
CA THR A 395 9.30 -60.50 -21.97
C THR A 395 7.93 -61.09 -21.58
N PRO A 396 7.03 -61.40 -22.53
CA PRO A 396 5.75 -61.99 -22.21
C PRO A 396 5.94 -63.31 -21.43
N ARG A 397 5.27 -63.42 -20.31
CA ARG A 397 5.23 -64.64 -19.48
C ARG A 397 4.61 -65.77 -20.33
N PRO A 398 5.23 -66.98 -20.42
CA PRO A 398 4.62 -68.06 -21.13
C PRO A 398 3.26 -68.45 -20.55
N ALA A 399 2.33 -68.80 -21.42
CA ALA A 399 0.98 -69.17 -21.05
C ALA A 399 0.99 -70.41 -20.12
N PRO A 400 0.11 -70.48 -19.12
CA PRO A 400 0.03 -71.65 -18.24
C PRO A 400 -0.35 -72.88 -19.02
N ARG A 401 0.37 -74.02 -18.77
CA ARG A 401 0.04 -75.31 -19.33
C ARG A 401 -1.39 -75.73 -18.96
N PRO A 402 -2.14 -76.33 -19.91
CA PRO A 402 -3.49 -76.82 -19.59
C PRO A 402 -3.37 -78.03 -18.60
N ALA A 403 -4.33 -78.00 -17.68
CA ALA A 403 -4.42 -79.05 -16.64
C ALA A 403 -4.62 -80.45 -17.28
N PRO A 404 -4.07 -81.52 -16.71
CA PRO A 404 -4.25 -82.90 -17.22
C PRO A 404 -5.71 -83.32 -17.07
N THR A 405 -6.22 -83.96 -18.14
CA THR A 405 -7.57 -84.53 -18.20
C THR A 405 -7.68 -85.66 -17.17
N PRO A 406 -8.78 -85.73 -16.38
CA PRO A 406 -8.96 -86.86 -15.45
C PRO A 406 -9.21 -88.18 -16.20
N ALA A 407 -8.55 -89.23 -15.71
CA ALA A 407 -8.70 -90.59 -16.23
C ALA A 407 -10.13 -91.11 -15.96
N PRO A 408 -10.69 -92.00 -16.87
CA PRO A 408 -12.01 -92.58 -16.68
C PRO A 408 -12.00 -93.60 -15.55
N THR A 409 -12.94 -93.47 -14.63
CA THR A 409 -13.23 -94.49 -13.59
C THR A 409 -13.89 -95.72 -14.22
N ARG A 410 -13.33 -96.91 -13.93
CA ARG A 410 -14.00 -98.19 -14.06
C ARG A 410 -14.76 -98.49 -12.79
#